data_c24d3ba7dd270f6ead723a0de24b8aaa
#
_entry.id   c24d3ba7dd270f6ead723a0de24b8aaa
#
_cell.length_a   1.000
_cell.length_b   1.000
_cell.length_c   1.000
_cell.angle_alpha   90.00
_cell.angle_beta   90.00
_cell.angle_gamma   90.00
#
_symmetry.space_group_name_H-M   'P 1'
#
loop_
_entity.id
_entity.type
_entity.pdbx_description
1 polymer ?
#
loop_
_entity_poly.entity_id
_entity_poly.type
_entity_poly.pdbx_seq_one_letter_code
_entity_poly.pdbx_strand_id
1 'polypeptide(L)'
;TVIAEQVADVFIGMGWEIAEGPEVETEHHNSDALNFLPDHPARPMQDTFYIAPEGSRQVLRTHTSPVQVRSMLTRELPIYVACPGRTFRTDELDATHTPVFHQIEGLAVDKGLTLANLRGTLEVFAKALFGPETTPRMRPSYFPFTEPSAEVDVWFPAKKGGEGWIEWGGCGMVNPRVLQSCGIDPDEYTGFAFGMGIERTLMFRHGITDMRDLVEGDVRFTTAFGRILSRYVRAG
;
A
#
# COMPACT_ATOMS: atom_id res chain seq x y z
N THR A 1 15.13 -1.13 -2.76
CA THR A 1 15.56 -1.69 -1.45
C THR A 1 15.61 -0.60 -0.39
N VAL A 2 16.43 0.46 -0.51
CA VAL A 2 16.61 1.50 0.52
C VAL A 2 15.29 2.18 0.95
N ILE A 3 14.43 2.55 0.00
CA ILE A 3 13.15 3.20 0.34
C ILE A 3 12.19 2.22 1.07
N ALA A 4 12.20 0.95 0.70
CA ALA A 4 11.37 -0.04 1.37
C ALA A 4 11.83 -0.26 2.83
N GLU A 5 13.14 -0.28 3.07
CA GLU A 5 13.71 -0.34 4.42
C GLU A 5 13.34 0.90 5.24
N GLN A 6 13.49 2.11 4.67
CA GLN A 6 13.10 3.35 5.34
C GLN A 6 11.61 3.39 5.69
N VAL A 7 10.76 2.90 4.80
CA VAL A 7 9.32 2.80 5.05
C VAL A 7 9.03 1.81 6.17
N ALA A 8 9.70 0.65 6.17
CA ALA A 8 9.56 -0.34 7.24
C ALA A 8 10.01 0.23 8.61
N ASP A 9 11.13 0.95 8.64
CA ASP A 9 11.66 1.59 9.85
C ASP A 9 10.68 2.60 10.47
N VAL A 10 9.92 3.32 9.65
CA VAL A 10 8.86 4.24 10.14
C VAL A 10 7.80 3.47 10.92
N PHE A 11 7.33 2.33 10.39
CA PHE A 11 6.30 1.52 11.07
C PHE A 11 6.86 0.82 12.31
N ILE A 12 8.08 0.28 12.25
CA ILE A 12 8.77 -0.29 13.42
C ILE A 12 8.89 0.79 14.52
N GLY A 13 9.26 2.03 14.14
CA GLY A 13 9.33 3.16 15.07
C GLY A 13 7.99 3.53 15.72
N MET A 14 6.86 3.22 15.08
CA MET A 14 5.52 3.37 15.63
C MET A 14 5.07 2.15 16.45
N GLY A 15 5.90 1.12 16.59
CA GLY A 15 5.57 -0.11 17.30
C GLY A 15 4.77 -1.13 16.48
N TRP A 16 4.76 -1.00 15.15
CA TRP A 16 4.11 -1.96 14.25
C TRP A 16 5.07 -3.11 13.91
N GLU A 17 4.50 -4.27 13.63
CA GLU A 17 5.26 -5.41 13.11
C GLU A 17 5.32 -5.38 11.59
N ILE A 18 6.40 -5.88 11.01
CA ILE A 18 6.49 -6.13 9.57
C ILE A 18 6.00 -7.55 9.30
N ALA A 19 4.98 -7.67 8.44
CA ALA A 19 4.42 -8.94 8.03
C ALA A 19 4.68 -9.19 6.55
N GLU A 20 5.14 -10.39 6.23
CA GLU A 20 5.38 -10.83 4.85
C GLU A 20 4.45 -12.00 4.50
N GLY A 21 4.26 -12.24 3.21
CA GLY A 21 3.45 -13.33 2.70
C GLY A 21 3.82 -13.72 1.27
N PRO A 22 3.26 -14.83 0.76
CA PRO A 22 3.58 -15.36 -0.55
C PRO A 22 3.12 -14.42 -1.68
N GLU A 23 3.86 -14.44 -2.79
CA GLU A 23 3.49 -13.70 -4.02
C GLU A 23 2.41 -14.45 -4.83
N VAL A 24 2.43 -15.79 -4.78
CA VAL A 24 1.36 -16.62 -5.31
C VAL A 24 0.32 -16.85 -4.24
N GLU A 25 -0.89 -16.40 -4.48
CA GLU A 25 -2.00 -16.44 -3.52
C GLU A 25 -3.21 -17.16 -4.08
N THR A 26 -4.11 -17.54 -3.20
CA THR A 26 -5.43 -18.00 -3.60
C THR A 26 -6.32 -16.81 -3.95
N GLU A 27 -7.26 -16.99 -4.89
CA GLU A 27 -8.31 -15.97 -5.14
C GLU A 27 -9.06 -15.60 -3.87
N HIS A 28 -9.19 -16.55 -2.93
CA HIS A 28 -9.86 -16.30 -1.66
C HIS A 28 -9.14 -15.18 -0.87
N HIS A 29 -7.84 -15.30 -0.66
CA HIS A 29 -7.08 -14.28 0.08
C HIS A 29 -6.92 -12.99 -0.70
N ASN A 30 -6.78 -13.09 -2.04
CA ASN A 30 -6.59 -11.92 -2.89
C ASN A 30 -7.89 -11.14 -3.12
N SER A 31 -9.06 -11.77 -2.99
CA SER A 31 -10.32 -11.16 -3.38
C SER A 31 -11.47 -11.47 -2.44
N ASP A 32 -11.86 -12.74 -2.25
CA ASP A 32 -13.11 -13.10 -1.57
C ASP A 32 -13.13 -12.61 -0.11
N ALA A 33 -12.05 -12.85 0.64
CA ALA A 33 -11.92 -12.42 2.04
C ALA A 33 -11.87 -10.88 2.20
N LEU A 34 -11.58 -10.16 1.13
CA LEU A 34 -11.54 -8.69 1.06
C LEU A 34 -12.86 -8.09 0.52
N ASN A 35 -13.95 -8.86 0.58
CA ASN A 35 -15.27 -8.42 0.14
C ASN A 35 -15.38 -8.12 -1.37
N PHE A 36 -14.47 -8.65 -2.20
CA PHE A 36 -14.63 -8.69 -3.65
C PHE A 36 -15.45 -9.92 -4.03
N LEU A 37 -16.75 -9.80 -4.02
CA LEU A 37 -17.66 -10.88 -4.44
C LEU A 37 -17.44 -11.24 -5.91
N PRO A 38 -17.78 -12.48 -6.35
CA PRO A 38 -17.59 -12.93 -7.73
C PRO A 38 -18.17 -11.99 -8.78
N ASP A 39 -19.33 -11.39 -8.49
CA ASP A 39 -20.05 -10.47 -9.37
C ASP A 39 -19.71 -9.00 -9.12
N HIS A 40 -18.72 -8.69 -8.27
CA HIS A 40 -18.38 -7.31 -7.96
C HIS A 40 -17.72 -6.63 -9.17
N PRO A 41 -18.20 -5.42 -9.60
CA PRO A 41 -17.68 -4.75 -10.80
C PRO A 41 -16.17 -4.48 -10.77
N ALA A 42 -15.59 -4.27 -9.59
CA ALA A 42 -14.16 -4.03 -9.44
C ALA A 42 -13.30 -5.31 -9.57
N ARG A 43 -13.90 -6.51 -9.54
CA ARG A 43 -13.15 -7.77 -9.67
C ARG A 43 -12.59 -7.98 -11.08
N PRO A 44 -13.33 -7.74 -12.19
CA PRO A 44 -12.79 -7.77 -13.54
C PRO A 44 -11.82 -6.61 -13.85
N MET A 45 -11.93 -5.49 -13.14
CA MET A 45 -11.03 -4.35 -13.30
C MET A 45 -9.65 -4.56 -12.64
N GLN A 46 -9.48 -5.62 -11.86
CA GLN A 46 -8.17 -6.04 -11.37
C GLN A 46 -7.52 -6.93 -12.42
N ASP A 47 -6.66 -6.33 -13.20
CA ASP A 47 -5.81 -7.03 -14.15
C ASP A 47 -4.94 -8.04 -13.41
N THR A 48 -5.37 -9.30 -13.39
CA THR A 48 -4.83 -10.36 -12.53
C THR A 48 -4.12 -11.42 -13.36
N PHE A 49 -2.89 -11.76 -12.99
CA PHE A 49 -2.21 -12.93 -13.54
C PHE A 49 -2.67 -14.20 -12.82
N TYR A 50 -3.31 -15.09 -13.57
CA TYR A 50 -3.73 -16.41 -13.08
C TYR A 50 -2.64 -17.46 -13.30
N ILE A 51 -2.45 -18.34 -12.34
CA ILE A 51 -1.45 -19.41 -12.36
C ILE A 51 -2.05 -20.67 -12.98
N ALA A 52 -1.32 -21.29 -13.90
CA ALA A 52 -1.71 -22.57 -14.51
C ALA A 52 -1.62 -23.72 -13.48
N PRO A 53 -2.43 -24.80 -13.64
CA PRO A 53 -3.42 -24.99 -14.69
C PRO A 53 -4.67 -24.12 -14.48
N GLU A 54 -5.44 -23.91 -15.56
CA GLU A 54 -6.75 -23.25 -15.48
C GLU A 54 -7.62 -23.91 -14.40
N GLY A 55 -8.29 -23.09 -13.59
CA GLY A 55 -9.08 -23.58 -12.45
C GLY A 55 -8.28 -23.85 -11.17
N SER A 56 -6.97 -23.59 -11.15
CA SER A 56 -6.16 -23.69 -9.92
C SER A 56 -6.62 -22.75 -8.81
N ARG A 57 -7.34 -21.68 -9.16
CA ARG A 57 -7.75 -20.60 -8.27
C ARG A 57 -6.57 -19.93 -7.55
N GLN A 58 -5.41 -19.92 -8.22
CA GLN A 58 -4.21 -19.26 -7.76
C GLN A 58 -3.88 -18.08 -8.68
N VAL A 59 -3.39 -17.01 -8.09
CA VAL A 59 -3.06 -15.73 -8.74
C VAL A 59 -1.70 -15.22 -8.26
N LEU A 60 -1.05 -14.38 -9.07
CA LEU A 60 -0.05 -13.47 -8.54
C LEU A 60 -0.81 -12.34 -7.84
N ARG A 61 -0.48 -12.06 -6.58
CA ARG A 61 -1.21 -11.08 -5.77
C ARG A 61 -1.18 -9.69 -6.42
N THR A 62 -2.34 -9.04 -6.51
CA THR A 62 -2.50 -7.71 -7.11
C THR A 62 -2.24 -6.56 -6.13
N HIS A 63 -2.14 -6.87 -4.86
CA HIS A 63 -1.86 -5.99 -3.73
C HIS A 63 -1.30 -6.81 -2.55
N THR A 64 -0.83 -6.15 -1.51
CA THR A 64 -0.33 -6.87 -0.32
C THR A 64 -1.40 -7.15 0.74
N SER A 65 -2.66 -6.82 0.49
CA SER A 65 -3.80 -7.09 1.40
C SER A 65 -4.00 -8.57 1.76
N PRO A 66 -3.62 -9.59 0.95
CA PRO A 66 -3.62 -10.97 1.41
C PRO A 66 -2.80 -11.20 2.68
N VAL A 67 -1.72 -10.44 2.88
CA VAL A 67 -0.91 -10.51 4.10
C VAL A 67 -1.69 -9.96 5.31
N GLN A 68 -2.52 -8.93 5.10
CA GLN A 68 -3.43 -8.42 6.12
C GLN A 68 -4.47 -9.49 6.52
N VAL A 69 -5.07 -10.17 5.54
CA VAL A 69 -6.02 -11.29 5.79
C VAL A 69 -5.33 -12.39 6.59
N ARG A 70 -4.13 -12.81 6.17
CA ARG A 70 -3.34 -13.82 6.91
C ARG A 70 -3.03 -13.38 8.33
N SER A 71 -2.68 -12.10 8.52
CA SER A 71 -2.41 -11.54 9.84
C SER A 71 -3.65 -11.58 10.74
N MET A 72 -4.83 -11.24 10.22
CA MET A 72 -6.08 -11.33 10.96
C MET A 72 -6.48 -12.77 11.31
N LEU A 73 -6.15 -13.73 10.46
CA LEU A 73 -6.45 -15.15 10.68
C LEU A 73 -5.51 -15.85 11.68
N THR A 74 -4.29 -15.34 11.88
CA THR A 74 -3.24 -16.06 12.61
C THR A 74 -2.70 -15.35 13.83
N ARG A 75 -2.95 -14.07 14.00
CA ARG A 75 -2.42 -13.26 15.11
C ARG A 75 -3.48 -13.03 16.17
N GLU A 76 -3.02 -12.84 17.39
CA GLU A 76 -3.87 -12.37 18.48
C GLU A 76 -4.09 -10.86 18.36
N LEU A 77 -5.25 -10.40 18.81
CA LEU A 77 -5.60 -8.98 18.85
C LEU A 77 -4.97 -8.32 20.10
N PRO A 78 -4.53 -7.07 20.04
CA PRO A 78 -4.62 -6.17 18.89
C PRO A 78 -3.56 -6.45 17.82
N ILE A 79 -3.87 -6.09 16.56
CA ILE A 79 -2.98 -6.25 15.41
C ILE A 79 -2.56 -4.88 14.89
N TYR A 80 -1.26 -4.68 14.72
CA TYR A 80 -0.65 -3.52 14.07
C TYR A 80 0.46 -4.03 13.15
N VAL A 81 0.19 -4.15 11.85
CA VAL A 81 1.13 -4.72 10.88
C VAL A 81 1.30 -3.82 9.67
N ALA A 82 2.53 -3.72 9.19
CA ALA A 82 2.86 -3.17 7.89
C ALA A 82 3.30 -4.32 6.97
N CYS A 83 2.75 -4.36 5.78
CA CYS A 83 2.86 -5.45 4.82
C CYS A 83 3.57 -4.95 3.55
N PRO A 84 4.90 -4.83 3.53
CA PRO A 84 5.63 -4.52 2.31
C PRO A 84 5.66 -5.74 1.40
N GLY A 85 5.66 -5.50 0.09
CA GLY A 85 5.82 -6.60 -0.83
C GLY A 85 5.63 -6.23 -2.29
N ARG A 86 6.08 -7.14 -3.15
CA ARG A 86 5.92 -7.07 -4.58
C ARG A 86 4.50 -7.47 -4.97
N THR A 87 3.95 -6.78 -5.95
CA THR A 87 2.60 -6.97 -6.48
C THR A 87 2.63 -7.01 -7.99
N PHE A 88 1.59 -7.59 -8.60
CA PHE A 88 1.58 -7.93 -10.01
C PHE A 88 0.23 -7.54 -10.61
N ARG A 89 0.25 -6.82 -11.74
CA ARG A 89 -0.94 -6.48 -12.52
C ARG A 89 -0.63 -6.59 -13.99
N THR A 90 -1.64 -6.85 -14.81
CA THR A 90 -1.47 -6.96 -16.28
C THR A 90 -1.34 -5.60 -16.97
N ASP A 91 -1.08 -4.55 -16.21
CA ASP A 91 -0.84 -3.20 -16.73
C ASP A 91 0.32 -3.17 -17.73
N GLU A 92 0.19 -2.38 -18.77
CA GLU A 92 1.29 -2.12 -19.69
C GLU A 92 2.34 -1.22 -19.02
N LEU A 93 3.61 -1.43 -19.41
CA LEU A 93 4.71 -0.60 -18.94
C LEU A 93 4.67 0.76 -19.62
N ASP A 94 4.37 1.81 -18.84
CA ASP A 94 4.38 3.20 -19.28
C ASP A 94 5.10 4.14 -18.28
N ALA A 95 4.93 5.45 -18.43
CA ALA A 95 5.55 6.42 -17.53
C ALA A 95 5.00 6.38 -16.10
N THR A 96 3.85 5.75 -15.85
CA THR A 96 3.12 5.75 -14.58
C THR A 96 2.75 4.37 -14.06
N HIS A 97 2.86 3.34 -14.90
CA HIS A 97 2.48 1.95 -14.59
C HIS A 97 3.60 0.98 -14.95
N THR A 98 3.66 -0.11 -14.20
CA THR A 98 4.53 -1.26 -14.47
C THR A 98 3.80 -2.53 -14.00
N PRO A 99 3.93 -3.66 -14.75
CA PRO A 99 3.28 -4.91 -14.37
C PRO A 99 3.78 -5.49 -13.04
N VAL A 100 4.96 -5.09 -12.60
CA VAL A 100 5.56 -5.52 -11.33
C VAL A 100 5.98 -4.28 -10.55
N PHE A 101 5.40 -4.09 -9.37
CA PHE A 101 5.72 -2.96 -8.51
C PHE A 101 5.67 -3.37 -7.02
N HIS A 102 6.10 -2.49 -6.14
CA HIS A 102 6.08 -2.74 -4.71
C HIS A 102 5.03 -1.86 -4.03
N GLN A 103 4.34 -2.46 -3.07
CA GLN A 103 3.42 -1.75 -2.18
C GLN A 103 3.88 -1.88 -0.73
N ILE A 104 3.48 -0.92 0.07
CA ILE A 104 3.38 -1.04 1.52
C ILE A 104 1.92 -0.84 1.89
N GLU A 105 1.36 -1.79 2.60
CA GLU A 105 0.04 -1.65 3.21
C GLU A 105 0.16 -1.73 4.71
N GLY A 106 -0.70 -1.02 5.42
CA GLY A 106 -0.81 -1.08 6.87
C GLY A 106 -2.20 -1.52 7.29
N LEU A 107 -2.26 -2.33 8.34
CA LEU A 107 -3.47 -2.76 9.00
C LEU A 107 -3.34 -2.57 10.51
N ALA A 108 -4.31 -1.89 11.10
CA ALA A 108 -4.51 -1.87 12.54
C ALA A 108 -5.90 -2.43 12.85
N VAL A 109 -5.99 -3.35 13.83
CA VAL A 109 -7.25 -3.86 14.37
C VAL A 109 -7.15 -3.87 15.89
N ASP A 110 -8.00 -3.10 16.53
CA ASP A 110 -8.04 -2.94 17.99
C ASP A 110 -9.43 -2.46 18.43
N LYS A 111 -9.65 -2.39 19.73
CA LYS A 111 -10.89 -1.82 20.28
C LYS A 111 -10.90 -0.30 20.12
N GLY A 112 -12.01 0.22 19.56
CA GLY A 112 -12.26 1.65 19.48
C GLY A 112 -11.39 2.45 18.51
N LEU A 113 -10.75 1.82 17.53
CA LEU A 113 -10.06 2.55 16.47
C LEU A 113 -11.05 3.35 15.61
N THR A 114 -10.63 4.54 15.22
CA THR A 114 -11.45 5.51 14.48
C THR A 114 -10.71 6.04 13.26
N LEU A 115 -11.44 6.76 12.41
CA LEU A 115 -10.87 7.47 11.28
C LEU A 115 -9.80 8.52 11.70
N ALA A 116 -9.91 9.04 12.95
CA ALA A 116 -8.90 9.96 13.50
C ALA A 116 -7.56 9.24 13.74
N ASN A 117 -7.59 7.98 14.19
CA ASN A 117 -6.38 7.17 14.35
C ASN A 117 -5.71 6.90 12.99
N LEU A 118 -6.49 6.52 11.97
CA LEU A 118 -6.01 6.37 10.60
C LEU A 118 -5.34 7.66 10.11
N ARG A 119 -6.02 8.81 10.25
CA ARG A 119 -5.48 10.10 9.83
C ARG A 119 -4.16 10.43 10.53
N GLY A 120 -4.08 10.21 11.84
CA GLY A 120 -2.85 10.44 12.63
C GLY A 120 -1.70 9.54 12.16
N THR A 121 -1.96 8.26 11.89
CA THR A 121 -0.98 7.32 11.34
C THR A 121 -0.45 7.78 9.98
N LEU A 122 -1.35 8.18 9.07
CA LEU A 122 -0.98 8.67 7.74
C LEU A 122 -0.19 9.99 7.81
N GLU A 123 -0.51 10.86 8.76
CA GLU A 123 0.23 12.11 8.96
C GLU A 123 1.67 11.84 9.43
N VAL A 124 1.87 10.95 10.39
CA VAL A 124 3.20 10.53 10.83
C VAL A 124 3.99 9.93 9.67
N PHE A 125 3.36 9.04 8.92
CA PHE A 125 3.96 8.38 7.77
C PHE A 125 4.35 9.36 6.66
N ALA A 126 3.45 10.28 6.29
CA ALA A 126 3.72 11.29 5.27
C ALA A 126 4.86 12.22 5.67
N LYS A 127 4.89 12.70 6.94
CA LYS A 127 5.96 13.55 7.46
C LYS A 127 7.31 12.85 7.45
N ALA A 128 7.35 11.57 7.80
CA ALA A 128 8.59 10.79 7.78
C ALA A 128 9.17 10.61 6.38
N LEU A 129 8.31 10.52 5.35
CA LEU A 129 8.75 10.31 3.97
C LEU A 129 9.01 11.59 3.19
N PHE A 130 8.20 12.63 3.39
CA PHE A 130 8.19 13.84 2.57
C PHE A 130 8.60 15.11 3.31
N GLY A 131 8.85 14.99 4.60
CA GLY A 131 9.30 16.10 5.45
C GLY A 131 8.23 16.61 6.42
N PRO A 132 8.67 17.34 7.48
CA PRO A 132 7.83 17.66 8.65
C PRO A 132 6.64 18.57 8.33
N GLU A 133 6.69 19.34 7.26
CA GLU A 133 5.62 20.26 6.83
C GLU A 133 4.54 19.56 5.99
N THR A 134 4.72 18.27 5.67
CA THR A 134 3.77 17.54 4.83
C THR A 134 2.52 17.22 5.62
N THR A 135 1.37 17.61 5.09
CA THR A 135 0.06 17.26 5.63
C THR A 135 -0.74 16.52 4.55
N PRO A 136 -1.07 15.24 4.75
CA PRO A 136 -1.88 14.49 3.80
C PRO A 136 -3.34 14.96 3.86
N ARG A 137 -4.03 14.87 2.72
CA ARG A 137 -5.46 15.13 2.59
C ARG A 137 -6.17 13.84 2.24
N MET A 138 -7.27 13.55 2.94
CA MET A 138 -8.14 12.43 2.61
C MET A 138 -9.32 12.92 1.78
N ARG A 139 -9.58 12.28 0.64
CA ARG A 139 -10.75 12.51 -0.22
C ARG A 139 -11.65 11.28 -0.19
N PRO A 140 -12.98 11.42 -0.04
CA PRO A 140 -13.89 10.27 -0.12
C PRO A 140 -13.67 9.48 -1.42
N SER A 141 -13.65 8.15 -1.27
CA SER A 141 -13.50 7.20 -2.38
C SER A 141 -14.26 5.92 -2.05
N TYR A 142 -14.14 4.89 -2.87
CA TYR A 142 -14.75 3.61 -2.66
C TYR A 142 -13.77 2.46 -2.88
N PHE A 143 -13.65 1.60 -1.86
CA PHE A 143 -12.99 0.30 -1.96
C PHE A 143 -13.88 -0.75 -1.28
N PRO A 144 -14.02 -1.97 -1.84
CA PRO A 144 -14.92 -2.98 -1.27
C PRO A 144 -14.51 -3.46 0.13
N PHE A 145 -13.22 -3.38 0.45
CA PHE A 145 -12.63 -3.84 1.72
C PHE A 145 -12.61 -2.78 2.82
N THR A 146 -13.02 -1.54 2.54
CA THR A 146 -13.09 -0.46 3.53
C THR A 146 -14.43 0.28 3.49
N GLU A 147 -14.89 0.77 4.66
CA GLU A 147 -16.10 1.59 4.81
C GLU A 147 -15.99 2.43 6.10
N PRO A 148 -15.87 3.76 6.03
CA PRO A 148 -15.70 4.58 4.84
C PRO A 148 -14.31 4.41 4.21
N SER A 149 -14.26 4.71 2.91
CA SER A 149 -13.03 4.67 2.11
C SER A 149 -12.59 6.07 1.72
N ALA A 150 -11.29 6.26 1.56
CA ALA A 150 -10.73 7.51 1.07
C ALA A 150 -9.46 7.28 0.25
N GLU A 151 -9.18 8.18 -0.67
CA GLU A 151 -7.86 8.36 -1.27
C GLU A 151 -7.05 9.36 -0.46
N VAL A 152 -5.74 9.16 -0.42
CA VAL A 152 -4.80 10.01 0.29
C VAL A 152 -4.00 10.81 -0.72
N ASP A 153 -4.07 12.13 -0.63
CA ASP A 153 -3.26 13.03 -1.43
C ASP A 153 -2.18 13.68 -0.57
N VAL A 154 -1.03 13.95 -1.19
CA VAL A 154 0.03 14.79 -0.62
C VAL A 154 0.26 16.01 -1.51
N TRP A 155 0.59 17.15 -0.89
CA TRP A 155 0.92 18.37 -1.62
C TRP A 155 2.35 18.33 -2.14
N PHE A 156 2.51 18.62 -3.41
CA PHE A 156 3.82 18.63 -4.06
C PHE A 156 4.12 20.02 -4.63
N PRO A 157 5.12 20.74 -4.10
CA PRO A 157 5.47 22.09 -4.57
C PRO A 157 6.17 22.10 -5.94
N ALA A 158 6.75 20.98 -6.37
CA ALA A 158 7.55 20.86 -7.59
C ALA A 158 6.95 19.94 -8.65
N LYS A 159 5.63 19.80 -8.69
CA LYS A 159 4.94 19.00 -9.70
C LYS A 159 5.18 19.55 -11.11
N LYS A 160 5.44 18.68 -12.08
CA LYS A 160 5.48 19.05 -13.51
C LYS A 160 4.13 19.67 -13.91
N GLY A 161 4.12 20.96 -14.22
CA GLY A 161 2.89 21.72 -14.47
C GLY A 161 2.46 22.65 -13.32
N GLY A 162 3.25 22.80 -12.27
CA GLY A 162 3.00 23.65 -11.10
C GLY A 162 2.72 22.89 -9.82
N GLU A 163 2.56 23.62 -8.73
CA GLU A 163 2.20 23.08 -7.41
C GLU A 163 0.87 22.33 -7.46
N GLY A 164 0.71 21.27 -6.68
CA GLY A 164 -0.58 20.59 -6.61
C GLY A 164 -0.63 19.33 -5.76
N TRP A 165 -1.84 18.90 -5.53
CA TRP A 165 -2.13 17.64 -4.89
C TRP A 165 -1.84 16.47 -5.82
N ILE A 166 -1.23 15.43 -5.29
CA ILE A 166 -0.95 14.17 -5.98
C ILE A 166 -1.51 13.05 -5.12
N GLU A 167 -2.28 12.17 -5.73
CA GLU A 167 -2.75 10.94 -5.10
C GLU A 167 -1.56 10.05 -4.75
N TRP A 168 -1.46 9.70 -3.47
CA TRP A 168 -0.39 8.85 -2.93
C TRP A 168 -0.85 7.41 -2.73
N GLY A 169 -2.10 7.20 -2.27
CA GLY A 169 -2.64 5.87 -2.07
C GLY A 169 -4.09 5.86 -1.59
N GLY A 170 -4.57 4.68 -1.21
CA GLY A 170 -5.90 4.47 -0.68
C GLY A 170 -5.89 4.13 0.82
N CYS A 171 -6.99 4.43 1.51
CA CYS A 171 -7.16 4.09 2.92
C CYS A 171 -8.64 3.99 3.31
N GLY A 172 -8.90 3.51 4.51
CA GLY A 172 -10.25 3.50 5.08
C GLY A 172 -10.35 2.70 6.36
N MET A 173 -11.53 2.72 6.96
CA MET A 173 -11.86 1.80 8.04
C MET A 173 -12.11 0.42 7.44
N VAL A 174 -11.61 -0.63 8.07
CA VAL A 174 -11.82 -2.01 7.58
C VAL A 174 -13.31 -2.32 7.57
N ASN A 175 -13.79 -2.81 6.42
CA ASN A 175 -15.20 -3.18 6.29
C ASN A 175 -15.54 -4.28 7.31
N PRO A 176 -16.64 -4.17 8.08
CA PRO A 176 -17.04 -5.20 9.04
C PRO A 176 -17.11 -6.61 8.47
N ARG A 177 -17.46 -6.76 7.19
CA ARG A 177 -17.50 -8.06 6.51
C ARG A 177 -16.10 -8.68 6.35
N VAL A 178 -15.07 -7.85 6.20
CA VAL A 178 -13.68 -8.32 6.15
C VAL A 178 -13.24 -8.82 7.51
N LEU A 179 -13.56 -8.11 8.61
CA LEU A 179 -13.31 -8.58 9.97
C LEU A 179 -14.02 -9.92 10.23
N GLN A 180 -15.31 -10.01 9.90
CA GLN A 180 -16.11 -11.23 10.04
C GLN A 180 -15.53 -12.40 9.23
N SER A 181 -15.08 -12.18 8.00
CA SER A 181 -14.46 -13.22 7.16
C SER A 181 -13.18 -13.78 7.77
N CYS A 182 -12.53 -13.01 8.65
CA CYS A 182 -11.35 -13.40 9.40
C CYS A 182 -11.65 -13.87 10.83
N GLY A 183 -12.93 -14.02 11.21
CA GLY A 183 -13.35 -14.51 12.53
C GLY A 183 -13.24 -13.45 13.65
N ILE A 184 -13.14 -12.17 13.30
CA ILE A 184 -13.06 -11.06 14.24
C ILE A 184 -14.46 -10.45 14.39
N ASP A 185 -14.89 -10.23 15.65
CA ASP A 185 -16.18 -9.62 15.95
C ASP A 185 -16.14 -8.10 15.72
N PRO A 186 -16.89 -7.58 14.72
CA PRO A 186 -16.91 -6.15 14.42
C PRO A 186 -17.67 -5.29 15.43
N ASP A 187 -18.43 -5.91 16.34
CA ASP A 187 -19.08 -5.20 17.44
C ASP A 187 -18.09 -4.90 18.58
N GLU A 188 -17.02 -5.70 18.71
CA GLU A 188 -15.96 -5.48 19.69
C GLU A 188 -14.75 -4.74 19.14
N TYR A 189 -14.39 -5.00 17.87
CA TYR A 189 -13.16 -4.52 17.25
C TYR A 189 -13.47 -3.70 16.01
N THR A 190 -12.68 -2.66 15.83
CA THR A 190 -12.65 -1.88 14.61
C THR A 190 -11.24 -1.95 14.01
N GLY A 191 -11.11 -1.61 12.74
CA GLY A 191 -9.81 -1.57 12.12
C GLY A 191 -9.72 -0.46 11.10
N PHE A 192 -8.50 -0.11 10.74
CA PHE A 192 -8.23 0.72 9.57
C PHE A 192 -7.10 0.13 8.75
N ALA A 193 -7.12 0.42 7.46
CA ALA A 193 -6.09 -0.01 6.53
C ALA A 193 -5.74 1.11 5.54
N PHE A 194 -4.55 1.03 4.97
CA PHE A 194 -4.08 1.91 3.91
C PHE A 194 -3.07 1.18 3.02
N GLY A 195 -2.88 1.69 1.79
CA GLY A 195 -1.89 1.14 0.87
C GLY A 195 -1.31 2.20 -0.05
N MET A 196 0.03 2.17 -0.23
CA MET A 196 0.79 3.08 -1.08
C MET A 196 1.77 2.33 -1.96
N GLY A 197 1.92 2.78 -3.21
CA GLY A 197 2.97 2.31 -4.11
C GLY A 197 4.33 2.84 -3.72
N ILE A 198 5.32 1.95 -3.59
CA ILE A 198 6.69 2.32 -3.20
C ILE A 198 7.39 3.08 -4.32
N GLU A 199 7.28 2.61 -5.57
CA GLU A 199 7.84 3.30 -6.74
C GLU A 199 7.24 4.70 -6.89
N ARG A 200 5.92 4.84 -6.72
CA ARG A 200 5.24 6.13 -6.78
C ARG A 200 5.72 7.09 -5.68
N THR A 201 5.92 6.57 -4.47
CA THR A 201 6.51 7.32 -3.36
C THR A 201 7.93 7.80 -3.69
N LEU A 202 8.75 6.92 -4.29
CA LEU A 202 10.10 7.22 -4.72
C LEU A 202 10.12 8.29 -5.81
N MET A 203 9.24 8.17 -6.81
CA MET A 203 9.08 9.15 -7.88
C MET A 203 8.77 10.54 -7.32
N PHE A 204 7.83 10.63 -6.38
CA PHE A 204 7.46 11.89 -5.76
C PHE A 204 8.61 12.48 -4.95
N ARG A 205 9.24 11.68 -4.10
CA ARG A 205 10.33 12.13 -3.22
C ARG A 205 11.54 12.67 -3.98
N HIS A 206 11.82 12.14 -5.16
CA HIS A 206 13.03 12.43 -5.92
C HIS A 206 12.79 13.13 -7.27
N GLY A 207 11.53 13.49 -7.56
CA GLY A 207 11.19 14.19 -8.80
C GLY A 207 11.38 13.34 -10.06
N ILE A 208 11.30 12.00 -9.96
CA ILE A 208 11.36 11.09 -11.09
C ILE A 208 10.03 11.18 -11.83
N THR A 209 10.08 11.41 -13.13
CA THR A 209 8.88 11.66 -13.94
C THR A 209 8.44 10.48 -14.78
N ASP A 210 9.26 9.44 -14.86
CA ASP A 210 9.00 8.24 -15.67
C ASP A 210 9.34 6.98 -14.87
N MET A 211 8.34 6.12 -14.67
CA MET A 211 8.50 4.88 -13.90
C MET A 211 9.44 3.88 -14.58
N ARG A 212 9.56 3.94 -15.90
CA ARG A 212 10.47 3.07 -16.66
C ARG A 212 11.92 3.23 -16.21
N ASP A 213 12.33 4.44 -15.84
CA ASP A 213 13.68 4.69 -15.32
C ASP A 213 14.00 3.88 -14.06
N LEU A 214 12.99 3.51 -13.27
CA LEU A 214 13.15 2.71 -12.04
C LEU A 214 13.28 1.21 -12.32
N VAL A 215 12.70 0.70 -13.42
CA VAL A 215 12.52 -0.73 -13.67
C VAL A 215 13.33 -1.28 -14.85
N GLU A 216 13.76 -0.44 -15.79
CA GLU A 216 14.53 -0.86 -16.96
C GLU A 216 15.98 -1.24 -16.65
N GLY A 217 16.47 -0.95 -15.44
CA GLY A 217 17.80 -1.37 -14.99
C GLY A 217 18.97 -0.59 -15.60
N ASP A 218 18.76 0.64 -16.12
CA ASP A 218 19.83 1.48 -16.65
C ASP A 218 20.82 1.84 -15.52
N VAL A 219 22.05 1.33 -15.65
CA VAL A 219 23.11 1.55 -14.66
C VAL A 219 23.51 3.02 -14.55
N ARG A 220 23.31 3.83 -15.60
CA ARG A 220 23.61 5.28 -15.58
C ARG A 220 22.63 5.99 -14.65
N PHE A 221 21.34 5.65 -14.74
CA PHE A 221 20.30 6.14 -13.85
C PHE A 221 20.58 5.71 -12.42
N THR A 222 20.78 4.42 -12.18
CA THR A 222 21.03 3.86 -10.84
C THR A 222 22.28 4.47 -10.19
N THR A 223 23.35 4.70 -10.94
CA THR A 223 24.59 5.31 -10.44
C THR A 223 24.37 6.79 -10.10
N ALA A 224 23.68 7.54 -10.95
CA ALA A 224 23.35 8.94 -10.70
C ALA A 224 22.45 9.09 -9.46
N PHE A 225 21.47 8.22 -9.34
CA PHE A 225 20.52 8.19 -8.24
C PHE A 225 21.19 7.80 -6.91
N GLY A 226 22.08 6.81 -6.90
CA GLY A 226 22.86 6.40 -5.73
C GLY A 226 23.76 7.52 -5.18
N ARG A 227 24.28 8.40 -6.05
CA ARG A 227 25.04 9.61 -5.64
C ARG A 227 24.15 10.66 -4.96
N ILE A 228 22.91 10.77 -5.38
CA ILE A 228 21.92 11.65 -4.74
C ILE A 228 21.59 11.14 -3.35
N LEU A 229 21.31 9.84 -3.19
CA LEU A 229 21.03 9.22 -1.90
C LEU A 229 22.20 9.36 -0.92
N SER A 230 23.45 9.21 -1.37
CA SER A 230 24.63 9.35 -0.51
C SER A 230 24.84 10.76 0.05
N ARG A 231 24.28 11.79 -0.58
CA ARG A 231 24.31 13.18 -0.07
C ARG A 231 23.32 13.37 1.07
N TYR A 232 22.19 12.69 1.05
CA TYR A 232 21.18 12.79 2.12
C TYR A 232 21.57 12.00 3.37
N VAL A 233 22.29 10.87 3.22
CA VAL A 233 22.77 10.05 4.35
C VAL A 233 23.91 10.75 5.12
N ARG A 234 24.63 11.70 4.50
CA ARG A 234 25.72 12.44 5.14
C ARG A 234 25.31 13.76 5.81
N ALA A 235 24.04 14.13 5.71
CA ALA A 235 23.50 15.39 6.25
C ALA A 235 22.61 15.19 7.49
N GLY A 236 22.59 13.98 8.08
CA GLY A 236 21.90 13.63 9.33
C GLY A 236 22.87 13.31 10.44
#